data_158b83765cb28ac8a43e289fc542b074
#
_entry.id   158b83765cb28ac8a43e289fc542b074
#
_cell.length_a   1.000
_cell.length_b   1.000
_cell.length_c   1.000
_cell.angle_alpha   90.00
_cell.angle_beta   90.00
_cell.angle_gamma   90.00
#
_symmetry.space_group_name_H-M   'P 1'
#
loop_
_entity.id
_entity.type
_entity.pdbx_description
1 polymer ?
#
loop_
_entity_poly.entity_id
_entity_poly.type
_entity_poly.pdbx_seq_one_letter_code
_entity_poly.pdbx_strand_id
1 'polypeptide(L)'
;YSKENYGILMNSELNFEKNNYMDRENSIEYVRKIHGINFDLSNHKIPKKFHEDFEKLAQENRIFEKFQGIYNGEKANRTENKSVTHFEYRKKDPHKKFKDEINFMLQKADQISKKSFDKIIFFGIGGSQLGPLLLGEALISNFHEKVVMITGSDPEEFSEKTSYLNLEKCIFLVASKSLSTMETINSFEAVTNKNFLKSTYAITSNVDGALEYGIPQENIIPFDRSTGGRFSCWSPISILLAILEGEKKYRSFLEGGMKADHDLLENKTLSPSFMLSCQDIYNNNILKNQTTLILNYDWKLRSFSKYAQQLEMESNGKSIDQNNQA
;
A
#
# COMPACT_ATOMS: atom_id res chain seq x y z
N TYR A 1 -18.59 2.58 15.82
CA TYR A 1 -17.35 3.31 16.21
C TYR A 1 -17.52 3.74 17.66
N SER A 2 -17.34 2.76 18.52
CA SER A 2 -17.56 2.85 19.95
C SER A 2 -16.22 2.78 20.66
N LYS A 3 -16.18 3.21 21.86
CA LYS A 3 -15.26 3.07 23.01
C LYS A 3 -13.85 2.43 22.79
N GLU A 4 -13.59 1.71 21.71
CA GLU A 4 -12.42 0.82 21.49
C GLU A 4 -11.14 1.55 21.07
N ASN A 5 -11.23 2.65 20.34
CA ASN A 5 -10.07 3.52 20.11
C ASN A 5 -9.66 4.28 21.40
N TYR A 6 -10.51 4.28 22.40
CA TYR A 6 -10.22 4.81 23.73
C TYR A 6 -9.35 3.88 24.59
N GLY A 7 -9.22 2.58 24.26
CA GLY A 7 -8.47 1.64 25.10
C GLY A 7 -7.02 2.04 25.34
N ILE A 8 -6.36 2.59 24.32
CA ILE A 8 -4.99 3.13 24.47
C ILE A 8 -5.02 4.45 25.27
N LEU A 9 -6.05 5.28 25.06
CA LEU A 9 -6.20 6.56 25.73
C LEU A 9 -6.66 6.41 27.17
N MET A 10 -7.43 5.35 27.50
CA MET A 10 -7.93 5.10 28.85
C MET A 10 -6.88 4.54 29.82
N ASN A 11 -5.78 3.96 29.31
CA ASN A 11 -4.70 3.46 30.15
C ASN A 11 -3.60 4.50 30.40
N SER A 12 -3.75 5.74 29.92
CA SER A 12 -2.85 6.84 30.21
C SER A 12 -3.40 7.70 31.35
N GLU A 13 -2.55 8.29 32.16
CA GLU A 13 -2.92 9.30 33.16
C GLU A 13 -3.43 10.60 32.52
N LEU A 14 -3.36 10.69 31.17
CA LEU A 14 -3.77 11.84 30.40
C LEU A 14 -5.27 11.85 30.16
N ASN A 15 -5.90 12.97 30.47
CA ASN A 15 -7.33 13.17 30.23
C ASN A 15 -7.56 13.79 28.84
N PHE A 16 -8.01 12.97 27.90
CA PHE A 16 -8.33 13.37 26.52
C PHE A 16 -9.80 13.80 26.33
N GLU A 17 -10.41 14.42 27.33
CA GLU A 17 -11.75 14.98 27.18
C GLU A 17 -11.76 16.20 26.24
N LYS A 18 -12.80 16.26 25.41
CA LYS A 18 -12.95 17.33 24.38
C LYS A 18 -12.75 18.74 24.93
N ASN A 19 -13.32 19.02 26.09
CA ASN A 19 -13.29 20.37 26.69
C ASN A 19 -11.87 20.87 27.00
N ASN A 20 -10.92 19.96 27.19
CA ASN A 20 -9.51 20.29 27.46
C ASN A 20 -8.78 20.83 26.23
N TYR A 21 -9.35 20.65 25.02
CA TYR A 21 -8.68 20.91 23.75
C TYR A 21 -9.50 21.81 22.80
N MET A 22 -10.33 22.71 23.36
CA MET A 22 -11.15 23.62 22.57
C MET A 22 -10.45 24.96 22.23
N ASP A 23 -9.32 25.23 22.88
CA ASP A 23 -8.51 26.43 22.59
C ASP A 23 -7.74 26.27 21.27
N ARG A 24 -8.41 26.58 20.18
CA ARG A 24 -7.84 26.48 18.82
C ARG A 24 -7.08 27.76 18.40
N GLU A 25 -7.14 28.81 19.17
CA GLU A 25 -6.35 30.03 18.93
C GLU A 25 -4.88 29.76 19.26
N ASN A 26 -4.60 28.98 20.32
CA ASN A 26 -3.28 28.51 20.67
C ASN A 26 -2.95 27.18 20.01
N SER A 27 -2.91 27.17 18.67
CA SER A 27 -2.65 25.97 17.87
C SER A 27 -1.19 25.83 17.48
N ILE A 28 -0.79 24.62 17.10
CA ILE A 28 0.52 24.39 16.49
C ILE A 28 0.53 24.96 15.06
N GLU A 29 1.68 25.48 14.68
CA GLU A 29 2.00 25.78 13.28
C GLU A 29 2.98 24.70 12.79
N TYR A 30 2.48 23.81 11.95
CA TYR A 30 3.31 22.77 11.36
C TYR A 30 3.38 22.97 9.86
N VAL A 31 4.50 23.52 9.42
CA VAL A 31 4.88 23.63 8.01
C VAL A 31 6.26 23.05 7.86
N ARG A 32 6.39 21.99 7.06
CA ARG A 32 7.65 21.31 6.86
C ARG A 32 7.86 20.92 5.41
N LYS A 33 9.01 21.26 4.86
CA LYS A 33 9.44 20.77 3.55
C LYS A 33 10.40 19.59 3.73
N ILE A 34 10.01 18.43 3.19
CA ILE A 34 10.82 17.22 3.28
C ILE A 34 10.77 16.45 1.96
N HIS A 35 11.95 16.07 1.45
CA HIS A 35 12.09 15.32 0.20
C HIS A 35 11.33 15.92 -1.00
N GLY A 36 11.21 17.27 -1.03
CA GLY A 36 10.49 17.97 -2.11
C GLY A 36 8.98 18.11 -1.91
N ILE A 37 8.42 17.56 -0.83
CA ILE A 37 7.01 17.67 -0.47
C ILE A 37 6.86 18.73 0.63
N ASN A 38 5.88 19.62 0.49
CA ASN A 38 5.49 20.55 1.54
C ASN A 38 4.32 19.95 2.33
N PHE A 39 4.51 19.77 3.62
CA PHE A 39 3.46 19.40 4.57
C PHE A 39 3.05 20.65 5.34
N ASP A 40 1.82 21.07 5.20
CA ASP A 40 1.25 22.23 5.89
C ASP A 40 -0.04 21.82 6.60
N LEU A 41 0.03 21.72 7.92
CA LEU A 41 -1.08 21.38 8.79
C LEU A 41 -1.58 22.60 9.61
N SER A 42 -1.10 23.81 9.34
CA SER A 42 -1.42 25.02 10.10
C SER A 42 -2.92 25.33 10.14
N ASN A 43 -3.64 24.99 9.06
CA ASN A 43 -5.08 25.23 8.96
C ASN A 43 -5.92 24.21 9.76
N HIS A 44 -5.35 23.09 10.23
CA HIS A 44 -6.10 22.12 11.04
C HIS A 44 -6.36 22.56 12.46
N LYS A 45 -5.66 23.63 12.93
CA LYS A 45 -5.86 24.23 14.25
C LYS A 45 -5.80 23.20 15.38
N ILE A 46 -4.76 22.36 15.37
CA ILE A 46 -4.51 21.40 16.44
C ILE A 46 -4.00 22.18 17.67
N PRO A 47 -4.69 22.15 18.84
CA PRO A 47 -4.24 22.85 20.03
C PRO A 47 -2.86 22.37 20.49
N LYS A 48 -1.99 23.30 20.92
CA LYS A 48 -0.66 22.96 21.44
C LYS A 48 -0.74 21.95 22.58
N LYS A 49 -1.69 22.17 23.49
CA LYS A 49 -1.92 21.27 24.62
C LYS A 49 -2.23 19.82 24.16
N PHE A 50 -3.05 19.65 23.11
CA PHE A 50 -3.35 18.32 22.57
C PHE A 50 -2.10 17.68 21.96
N HIS A 51 -1.31 18.43 21.20
CA HIS A 51 -0.07 17.93 20.61
C HIS A 51 0.92 17.47 21.69
N GLU A 52 1.13 18.27 22.75
CA GLU A 52 2.00 17.93 23.88
C GLU A 52 1.56 16.65 24.59
N ASP A 53 0.25 16.50 24.83
CA ASP A 53 -0.30 15.30 25.45
C ASP A 53 -0.23 14.09 24.53
N PHE A 54 -0.39 14.28 23.20
CA PHE A 54 -0.21 13.22 22.23
C PHE A 54 1.25 12.74 22.13
N GLU A 55 2.23 13.65 22.24
CA GLU A 55 3.64 13.29 22.34
C GLU A 55 3.93 12.45 23.59
N LYS A 56 3.38 12.83 24.76
CA LYS A 56 3.50 12.04 25.99
C LYS A 56 2.90 10.66 25.83
N LEU A 57 1.69 10.57 25.25
CA LEU A 57 1.03 9.30 24.97
C LEU A 57 1.90 8.40 24.08
N ALA A 58 2.51 8.97 23.04
CA ALA A 58 3.40 8.23 22.15
C ALA A 58 4.65 7.71 22.88
N GLN A 59 5.23 8.49 23.80
CA GLN A 59 6.36 8.09 24.62
C GLN A 59 5.96 6.98 25.61
N GLU A 60 4.89 7.16 26.39
CA GLU A 60 4.39 6.18 27.36
C GLU A 60 4.10 4.83 26.70
N ASN A 61 3.53 4.85 25.50
CA ASN A 61 3.23 3.64 24.73
C ASN A 61 4.40 3.13 23.88
N ARG A 62 5.57 3.78 23.96
CA ARG A 62 6.77 3.38 23.22
C ARG A 62 6.52 3.20 21.73
N ILE A 63 5.79 4.13 21.09
CA ILE A 63 5.33 3.99 19.71
C ILE A 63 6.52 3.92 18.73
N PHE A 64 7.56 4.70 18.94
CA PHE A 64 8.74 4.73 18.07
C PHE A 64 9.57 3.44 18.19
N GLU A 65 9.70 2.88 19.40
CA GLU A 65 10.35 1.59 19.60
C GLU A 65 9.55 0.45 18.97
N LYS A 66 8.22 0.48 19.10
CA LYS A 66 7.34 -0.48 18.44
C LYS A 66 7.47 -0.38 16.92
N PHE A 67 7.48 0.84 16.37
CA PHE A 67 7.70 1.04 14.94
C PHE A 67 9.07 0.54 14.50
N GLN A 68 10.12 0.84 15.26
CA GLN A 68 11.48 0.32 15.01
C GLN A 68 11.50 -1.21 15.02
N GLY A 69 10.80 -1.85 15.98
CA GLY A 69 10.68 -3.30 16.05
C GLY A 69 9.99 -3.88 14.80
N ILE A 70 8.88 -3.28 14.37
CA ILE A 70 8.18 -3.66 13.14
C ILE A 70 9.10 -3.50 11.93
N TYR A 71 9.77 -2.36 11.82
CA TYR A 71 10.72 -2.07 10.75
C TYR A 71 11.87 -3.09 10.72
N ASN A 72 12.32 -3.57 11.88
CA ASN A 72 13.36 -4.58 12.02
C ASN A 72 12.85 -6.02 11.82
N GLY A 73 11.56 -6.22 11.57
CA GLY A 73 10.97 -7.54 11.27
C GLY A 73 10.45 -8.29 12.47
N GLU A 74 10.23 -7.63 13.62
CA GLU A 74 9.56 -8.26 14.76
C GLU A 74 8.13 -8.68 14.38
N LYS A 75 7.63 -9.74 15.04
CA LYS A 75 6.30 -10.28 14.81
C LYS A 75 5.23 -9.35 15.38
N ALA A 76 4.81 -8.36 14.63
CA ALA A 76 3.79 -7.39 15.02
C ALA A 76 2.36 -7.87 14.77
N ASN A 77 2.14 -8.69 13.74
CA ASN A 77 0.82 -9.27 13.47
C ASN A 77 0.59 -10.46 14.41
N ARG A 78 -0.05 -10.19 15.55
CA ARG A 78 -0.29 -11.18 16.60
C ARG A 78 -1.30 -12.25 16.20
N THR A 79 -2.33 -11.89 15.44
CA THR A 79 -3.40 -12.81 15.02
C THR A 79 -2.87 -13.92 14.10
N GLU A 80 -1.89 -13.60 13.24
CA GLU A 80 -1.26 -14.54 12.33
C GLU A 80 0.14 -14.98 12.79
N ASN A 81 0.63 -14.45 13.93
CA ASN A 81 1.99 -14.66 14.46
C ASN A 81 3.10 -14.43 13.41
N LYS A 82 2.98 -13.35 12.64
CA LYS A 82 3.86 -13.02 11.52
C LYS A 82 4.49 -11.64 11.67
N SER A 83 5.65 -11.48 11.06
CA SER A 83 6.24 -10.18 10.77
C SER A 83 5.46 -9.48 9.66
N VAL A 84 5.57 -8.17 9.55
CA VAL A 84 5.12 -7.38 8.41
C VAL A 84 6.34 -6.93 7.62
N THR A 85 6.46 -7.37 6.37
CA THR A 85 7.72 -7.31 5.62
C THR A 85 7.72 -6.34 4.45
N HIS A 86 6.68 -5.54 4.28
CA HIS A 86 6.64 -4.56 3.20
C HIS A 86 7.78 -3.52 3.27
N PHE A 87 8.35 -3.26 4.45
CA PHE A 87 9.53 -2.42 4.62
C PHE A 87 10.78 -3.01 3.98
N GLU A 88 10.93 -4.34 3.98
CA GLU A 88 12.11 -5.02 3.46
C GLU A 88 12.39 -4.69 1.99
N TYR A 89 11.35 -4.55 1.18
CA TYR A 89 11.51 -4.23 -0.25
C TYR A 89 12.08 -2.84 -0.51
N ARG A 90 12.00 -1.91 0.44
CA ARG A 90 12.45 -0.54 0.29
C ARG A 90 13.57 -0.11 1.26
N LYS A 91 14.08 -1.03 2.09
CA LYS A 91 15.27 -0.79 2.91
C LYS A 91 16.50 -0.57 2.04
N LYS A 92 17.47 0.19 2.57
CA LYS A 92 18.79 0.34 1.96
C LYS A 92 19.53 -1.00 1.89
N ASP A 93 19.47 -1.76 2.99
CA ASP A 93 20.07 -3.09 3.15
C ASP A 93 18.97 -4.09 3.53
N PRO A 94 18.19 -4.58 2.55
CA PRO A 94 17.14 -5.57 2.81
C PRO A 94 17.76 -6.94 3.06
N HIS A 95 17.03 -7.81 3.77
CA HIS A 95 17.41 -9.22 3.82
C HIS A 95 17.56 -9.82 2.41
N LYS A 96 18.53 -10.70 2.24
CA LYS A 96 18.89 -11.30 0.95
C LYS A 96 17.68 -11.77 0.14
N LYS A 97 16.74 -12.44 0.80
CA LYS A 97 15.51 -12.94 0.17
C LYS A 97 14.75 -11.84 -0.60
N PHE A 98 14.49 -10.72 0.04
CA PHE A 98 13.72 -9.62 -0.58
C PHE A 98 14.49 -8.91 -1.68
N LYS A 99 15.82 -8.83 -1.52
CA LYS A 99 16.71 -8.34 -2.57
C LYS A 99 16.67 -9.24 -3.79
N ASP A 100 16.71 -10.56 -3.58
CA ASP A 100 16.69 -11.56 -4.65
C ASP A 100 15.31 -11.53 -5.37
N GLU A 101 14.20 -11.40 -4.63
CA GLU A 101 12.85 -11.28 -5.20
C GLU A 101 12.72 -10.02 -6.10
N ILE A 102 13.21 -8.87 -5.65
CA ILE A 102 13.21 -7.65 -6.46
C ILE A 102 14.10 -7.78 -7.69
N ASN A 103 15.31 -8.32 -7.55
CA ASN A 103 16.23 -8.49 -8.67
C ASN A 103 15.65 -9.47 -9.71
N PHE A 104 15.04 -10.56 -9.26
CA PHE A 104 14.36 -11.50 -10.16
C PHE A 104 13.19 -10.84 -10.88
N MET A 105 12.35 -10.09 -10.17
CA MET A 105 11.25 -9.34 -10.78
C MET A 105 11.76 -8.32 -11.80
N LEU A 106 12.83 -7.58 -11.50
CA LEU A 106 13.43 -6.61 -12.43
C LEU A 106 13.99 -7.28 -13.68
N GLN A 107 14.64 -8.45 -13.53
CA GLN A 107 15.10 -9.25 -14.66
C GLN A 107 13.91 -9.69 -15.54
N LYS A 108 12.80 -10.13 -14.93
CA LYS A 108 11.58 -10.48 -15.67
C LYS A 108 10.94 -9.27 -16.36
N ALA A 109 10.90 -8.14 -15.68
CA ALA A 109 10.39 -6.89 -16.26
C ALA A 109 11.19 -6.47 -17.49
N ASP A 110 12.52 -6.55 -17.47
CA ASP A 110 13.38 -6.29 -18.61
C ASP A 110 13.15 -7.29 -19.76
N GLN A 111 12.98 -8.58 -19.45
CA GLN A 111 12.63 -9.59 -20.46
C GLN A 111 11.27 -9.33 -21.12
N ILE A 112 10.27 -8.93 -20.33
CA ILE A 112 8.93 -8.61 -20.84
C ILE A 112 8.96 -7.34 -21.68
N SER A 113 9.66 -6.30 -21.24
CA SER A 113 9.74 -5.02 -21.96
C SER A 113 10.34 -5.12 -23.37
N LYS A 114 11.17 -6.15 -23.62
CA LYS A 114 11.79 -6.45 -24.92
C LYS A 114 10.91 -7.28 -25.86
N LYS A 115 9.77 -7.78 -25.38
CA LYS A 115 8.81 -8.50 -26.24
C LYS A 115 7.96 -7.52 -27.04
N SER A 116 7.54 -7.95 -28.24
CA SER A 116 6.55 -7.22 -29.00
C SER A 116 5.16 -7.56 -28.49
N PHE A 117 4.43 -6.58 -28.00
CA PHE A 117 3.03 -6.70 -27.54
C PHE A 117 2.28 -5.38 -27.75
N ASP A 118 0.96 -5.48 -27.94
CA ASP A 118 0.11 -4.30 -28.11
C ASP A 118 -0.34 -3.76 -26.75
N LYS A 119 -0.70 -4.64 -25.81
CA LYS A 119 -1.23 -4.29 -24.47
C LYS A 119 -0.73 -5.25 -23.39
N ILE A 120 -0.73 -4.77 -22.18
CA ILE A 120 -0.66 -5.60 -20.98
C ILE A 120 -2.06 -5.65 -20.36
N ILE A 121 -2.60 -6.84 -20.15
CA ILE A 121 -3.86 -7.05 -19.43
C ILE A 121 -3.49 -7.52 -18.02
N PHE A 122 -3.85 -6.71 -17.03
CA PHE A 122 -3.50 -6.93 -15.65
C PHE A 122 -4.74 -7.32 -14.84
N PHE A 123 -4.71 -8.50 -14.23
CA PHE A 123 -5.76 -9.02 -13.36
C PHE A 123 -5.32 -8.91 -11.91
N GLY A 124 -6.11 -8.25 -11.10
CA GLY A 124 -5.85 -8.09 -9.67
C GLY A 124 -6.98 -7.32 -9.01
N ILE A 125 -7.20 -7.58 -7.71
CA ILE A 125 -8.25 -6.94 -6.92
C ILE A 125 -7.67 -6.40 -5.60
N GLY A 126 -8.31 -5.39 -5.01
CA GLY A 126 -7.91 -4.81 -3.74
C GLY A 126 -6.45 -4.34 -3.74
N GLY A 127 -5.64 -4.83 -2.81
CA GLY A 127 -4.22 -4.46 -2.70
C GLY A 127 -3.39 -4.83 -3.92
N SER A 128 -3.76 -5.89 -4.64
CA SER A 128 -3.10 -6.27 -5.90
C SER A 128 -3.45 -5.37 -7.07
N GLN A 129 -4.44 -4.49 -6.94
CA GLN A 129 -4.90 -3.58 -7.98
C GLN A 129 -4.60 -2.11 -7.63
N LEU A 130 -5.03 -1.65 -6.46
CA LEU A 130 -5.05 -0.22 -6.13
C LEU A 130 -3.65 0.39 -6.07
N GLY A 131 -2.66 -0.36 -5.55
CA GLY A 131 -1.26 0.07 -5.58
C GLY A 131 -0.70 0.18 -6.99
N PRO A 132 -0.74 -0.89 -7.82
CA PRO A 132 -0.35 -0.83 -9.23
C PRO A 132 -1.08 0.22 -10.05
N LEU A 133 -2.38 0.44 -9.83
CA LEU A 133 -3.15 1.49 -10.49
C LEU A 133 -2.62 2.88 -10.14
N LEU A 134 -2.45 3.17 -8.85
CA LEU A 134 -1.90 4.45 -8.39
C LEU A 134 -0.52 4.71 -8.98
N LEU A 135 0.37 3.73 -8.93
CA LEU A 135 1.72 3.88 -9.49
C LEU A 135 1.71 4.02 -11.02
N GLY A 136 0.81 3.28 -11.68
CA GLY A 136 0.60 3.39 -13.12
C GLY A 136 0.20 4.81 -13.54
N GLU A 137 -0.84 5.35 -12.92
CA GLU A 137 -1.34 6.70 -13.22
C GLU A 137 -0.36 7.81 -12.82
N ALA A 138 0.36 7.62 -11.70
CA ALA A 138 1.31 8.61 -11.21
C ALA A 138 2.64 8.63 -11.98
N LEU A 139 3.15 7.48 -12.37
CA LEU A 139 4.54 7.33 -12.79
C LEU A 139 4.73 6.79 -14.21
N ILE A 140 3.70 6.17 -14.83
CA ILE A 140 3.81 5.59 -16.17
C ILE A 140 3.16 6.51 -17.20
N SER A 141 3.93 6.87 -18.23
CA SER A 141 3.43 7.68 -19.33
C SER A 141 2.43 6.87 -20.17
N ASN A 142 1.27 7.49 -20.47
CA ASN A 142 0.20 6.87 -21.26
C ASN A 142 -0.26 5.51 -20.68
N PHE A 143 -0.37 5.42 -19.36
CA PHE A 143 -0.67 4.16 -18.67
C PHE A 143 -1.89 3.43 -19.24
N HIS A 144 -3.02 4.10 -19.38
CA HIS A 144 -4.27 3.50 -19.88
C HIS A 144 -4.24 3.12 -21.37
N GLU A 145 -3.29 3.68 -22.12
CA GLU A 145 -3.07 3.25 -23.50
C GLU A 145 -2.26 1.94 -23.60
N LYS A 146 -1.46 1.63 -22.56
CA LYS A 146 -0.58 0.46 -22.51
C LYS A 146 -1.15 -0.68 -21.68
N VAL A 147 -1.95 -0.37 -20.67
CA VAL A 147 -2.41 -1.32 -19.67
C VAL A 147 -3.92 -1.31 -19.56
N VAL A 148 -4.51 -2.50 -19.63
CA VAL A 148 -5.93 -2.76 -19.34
C VAL A 148 -6.00 -3.43 -17.98
N MET A 149 -6.64 -2.77 -17.00
CA MET A 149 -6.83 -3.32 -15.65
C MET A 149 -8.19 -4.02 -15.59
N ILE A 150 -8.20 -5.31 -15.26
CA ILE A 150 -9.41 -6.10 -14.96
C ILE A 150 -9.46 -6.26 -13.43
N THR A 151 -10.54 -5.80 -12.81
CA THR A 151 -10.59 -5.54 -11.38
C THR A 151 -11.73 -6.24 -10.65
N GLY A 152 -12.59 -6.90 -11.37
CA GLY A 152 -13.74 -7.63 -10.84
C GLY A 152 -14.03 -8.88 -11.63
N SER A 153 -15.15 -9.52 -11.34
CA SER A 153 -15.65 -10.72 -12.02
C SER A 153 -16.86 -10.44 -12.90
N ASP A 154 -17.14 -9.15 -13.20
CA ASP A 154 -18.26 -8.76 -14.03
C ASP A 154 -17.94 -9.01 -15.51
N PRO A 155 -18.74 -9.85 -16.21
CA PRO A 155 -18.55 -10.14 -17.64
C PRO A 155 -18.63 -8.89 -18.53
N GLU A 156 -19.42 -7.90 -18.17
CA GLU A 156 -19.52 -6.62 -18.89
C GLU A 156 -18.17 -5.89 -18.88
N GLU A 157 -17.47 -5.86 -17.72
CA GLU A 157 -16.13 -5.29 -17.61
C GLU A 157 -15.16 -5.95 -18.58
N PHE A 158 -15.21 -7.28 -18.69
CA PHE A 158 -14.30 -8.02 -19.58
C PHE A 158 -14.60 -7.71 -21.05
N SER A 159 -15.87 -7.77 -21.42
CA SER A 159 -16.32 -7.52 -22.79
C SER A 159 -15.97 -6.11 -23.23
N GLU A 160 -16.31 -5.10 -22.43
CA GLU A 160 -16.02 -3.71 -22.74
C GLU A 160 -14.51 -3.44 -22.92
N LYS A 161 -13.69 -4.01 -22.01
CA LYS A 161 -12.25 -3.73 -21.98
C LYS A 161 -11.42 -4.58 -22.93
N THR A 162 -11.91 -5.73 -23.40
CA THR A 162 -11.08 -6.68 -24.15
C THR A 162 -11.61 -7.08 -25.53
N SER A 163 -12.90 -6.86 -25.86
CA SER A 163 -13.51 -7.31 -27.10
C SER A 163 -12.85 -6.75 -28.38
N TYR A 164 -12.21 -5.60 -28.30
CA TYR A 164 -11.52 -4.94 -29.40
C TYR A 164 -10.03 -5.26 -29.48
N LEU A 165 -9.50 -6.08 -28.56
CA LEU A 165 -8.08 -6.40 -28.47
C LEU A 165 -7.76 -7.69 -29.24
N ASN A 166 -6.59 -7.71 -29.88
CA ASN A 166 -5.99 -8.96 -30.31
C ASN A 166 -5.25 -9.61 -29.14
N LEU A 167 -5.90 -10.57 -28.46
CA LEU A 167 -5.35 -11.22 -27.26
C LEU A 167 -4.05 -11.99 -27.53
N GLU A 168 -3.79 -12.42 -28.77
CA GLU A 168 -2.54 -13.08 -29.15
C GLU A 168 -1.32 -12.14 -29.05
N LYS A 169 -1.58 -10.83 -29.14
CA LYS A 169 -0.57 -9.78 -29.01
C LYS A 169 -0.55 -9.14 -27.63
N CYS A 170 -1.20 -9.75 -26.64
CA CYS A 170 -1.21 -9.24 -25.29
C CYS A 170 -0.31 -10.04 -24.36
N ILE A 171 0.23 -9.34 -23.35
CA ILE A 171 0.85 -9.95 -22.17
C ILE A 171 -0.19 -9.94 -21.05
N PHE A 172 -0.28 -11.05 -20.33
CA PHE A 172 -1.20 -11.20 -19.20
C PHE A 172 -0.43 -11.23 -17.90
N LEU A 173 -0.80 -10.36 -16.96
CA LEU A 173 -0.24 -10.34 -15.61
C LEU A 173 -1.34 -10.68 -14.63
N VAL A 174 -1.19 -11.78 -13.88
CA VAL A 174 -2.15 -12.21 -12.85
C VAL A 174 -1.51 -11.96 -11.48
N ALA A 175 -2.00 -10.95 -10.78
CA ALA A 175 -1.49 -10.52 -9.49
C ALA A 175 -2.44 -10.97 -8.37
N SER A 176 -2.07 -12.03 -7.67
CA SER A 176 -2.82 -12.53 -6.52
C SER A 176 -1.89 -13.20 -5.53
N LYS A 177 -1.88 -12.72 -4.28
CA LYS A 177 -1.02 -13.26 -3.23
C LYS A 177 -1.21 -14.77 -3.05
N SER A 178 -2.44 -15.24 -2.96
CA SER A 178 -2.78 -16.65 -2.74
C SER A 178 -3.01 -17.44 -4.03
N LEU A 179 -3.18 -16.74 -5.17
CA LEU A 179 -3.68 -17.29 -6.42
C LEU A 179 -4.99 -18.09 -6.26
N SER A 180 -5.79 -17.72 -5.26
CA SER A 180 -7.09 -18.34 -4.93
C SER A 180 -8.21 -17.30 -4.83
N THR A 181 -7.92 -16.03 -5.15
CA THR A 181 -8.94 -14.99 -5.19
C THR A 181 -9.86 -15.25 -6.40
N MET A 182 -11.08 -15.68 -6.09
CA MET A 182 -12.03 -16.17 -7.11
C MET A 182 -12.28 -15.14 -8.21
N GLU A 183 -12.43 -13.87 -7.83
CA GLU A 183 -12.66 -12.78 -8.79
C GLU A 183 -11.49 -12.62 -9.77
N THR A 184 -10.26 -12.75 -9.29
CA THR A 184 -9.06 -12.66 -10.15
C THR A 184 -8.95 -13.86 -11.09
N ILE A 185 -9.18 -15.07 -10.58
CA ILE A 185 -9.06 -16.29 -11.38
C ILE A 185 -10.21 -16.39 -12.39
N ASN A 186 -11.45 -16.14 -11.97
CA ASN A 186 -12.62 -16.20 -12.86
C ASN A 186 -12.50 -15.18 -14.00
N SER A 187 -12.06 -13.95 -13.69
CA SER A 187 -11.86 -12.94 -14.74
C SER A 187 -10.75 -13.30 -15.71
N PHE A 188 -9.64 -13.86 -15.21
CA PHE A 188 -8.57 -14.33 -16.07
C PHE A 188 -9.03 -15.47 -16.97
N GLU A 189 -9.75 -16.46 -16.45
CA GLU A 189 -10.31 -17.57 -17.25
C GLU A 189 -11.34 -17.10 -18.26
N ALA A 190 -12.23 -16.18 -17.87
CA ALA A 190 -13.25 -15.64 -18.77
C ALA A 190 -12.65 -14.89 -19.96
N VAL A 191 -11.57 -14.14 -19.75
CA VAL A 191 -10.89 -13.40 -20.83
C VAL A 191 -10.03 -14.33 -21.69
N THR A 192 -9.35 -15.31 -21.11
CA THR A 192 -8.31 -16.06 -21.80
C THR A 192 -8.72 -17.47 -22.25
N ASN A 193 -9.77 -18.04 -21.66
CA ASN A 193 -10.13 -19.47 -21.81
C ASN A 193 -8.91 -20.40 -21.61
N LYS A 194 -7.95 -20.01 -20.77
CA LYS A 194 -6.67 -20.73 -20.52
C LYS A 194 -5.77 -20.90 -21.76
N ASN A 195 -6.04 -20.19 -22.86
CA ASN A 195 -5.28 -20.35 -24.10
C ASN A 195 -3.92 -19.65 -24.11
N PHE A 196 -3.71 -18.65 -23.24
CA PHE A 196 -2.56 -17.76 -23.29
C PHE A 196 -1.55 -17.96 -22.15
N LEU A 197 -1.48 -19.16 -21.56
CA LEU A 197 -0.61 -19.44 -20.41
C LEU A 197 0.86 -19.11 -20.65
N LYS A 198 1.36 -19.33 -21.88
CA LYS A 198 2.74 -18.99 -22.28
C LYS A 198 3.04 -17.47 -22.26
N SER A 199 2.01 -16.64 -22.47
CA SER A 199 2.10 -15.18 -22.42
C SER A 199 1.63 -14.63 -21.07
N THR A 200 1.32 -15.50 -20.11
CA THR A 200 0.84 -15.17 -18.77
C THR A 200 1.98 -15.22 -17.77
N TYR A 201 2.04 -14.19 -16.92
CA TYR A 201 2.96 -14.11 -15.79
C TYR A 201 2.14 -14.01 -14.49
N ALA A 202 2.40 -14.89 -13.53
CA ALA A 202 1.80 -14.85 -12.21
C ALA A 202 2.70 -14.12 -11.22
N ILE A 203 2.16 -13.11 -10.55
CA ILE A 203 2.82 -12.44 -9.44
C ILE A 203 2.14 -12.93 -8.15
N THR A 204 2.78 -13.86 -7.46
CA THR A 204 2.12 -14.59 -6.37
C THR A 204 3.09 -15.07 -5.29
N SER A 205 2.58 -15.33 -4.08
CA SER A 205 3.30 -16.07 -3.04
C SER A 205 2.98 -17.57 -3.04
N ASN A 206 2.08 -18.01 -3.92
CA ASN A 206 1.68 -19.42 -4.10
C ASN A 206 2.22 -19.95 -5.43
N VAL A 207 3.52 -20.29 -5.43
CA VAL A 207 4.22 -20.78 -6.61
C VAL A 207 3.63 -22.11 -7.08
N ASP A 208 3.35 -23.02 -6.13
CA ASP A 208 2.81 -24.34 -6.45
C ASP A 208 1.43 -24.22 -7.11
N GLY A 209 0.56 -23.38 -6.59
CA GLY A 209 -0.75 -23.13 -7.20
C GLY A 209 -0.65 -22.52 -8.60
N ALA A 210 0.37 -21.71 -8.89
CA ALA A 210 0.58 -21.19 -10.24
C ALA A 210 1.06 -22.29 -11.22
N LEU A 211 1.90 -23.21 -10.76
CA LEU A 211 2.33 -24.37 -11.53
C LEU A 211 1.17 -25.33 -11.81
N GLU A 212 0.37 -25.64 -10.80
CA GLU A 212 -0.83 -26.47 -10.91
C GLU A 212 -1.86 -25.87 -11.89
N TYR A 213 -1.95 -24.54 -11.91
CA TYR A 213 -2.79 -23.80 -12.87
C TYR A 213 -2.27 -23.92 -14.32
N GLY A 214 -1.01 -24.32 -14.52
CA GLY A 214 -0.35 -24.49 -15.82
C GLY A 214 0.46 -23.28 -16.28
N ILE A 215 0.73 -22.31 -15.41
CA ILE A 215 1.62 -21.18 -15.75
C ILE A 215 3.06 -21.70 -15.76
N PRO A 216 3.83 -21.43 -16.84
CA PRO A 216 5.22 -21.85 -16.93
C PRO A 216 6.05 -21.35 -15.74
N GLN A 217 6.92 -22.17 -15.19
CA GLN A 217 7.73 -21.85 -14.03
C GLN A 217 8.55 -20.57 -14.22
N GLU A 218 9.09 -20.36 -15.42
CA GLU A 218 9.85 -19.17 -15.78
C GLU A 218 9.01 -17.88 -15.81
N ASN A 219 7.67 -18.01 -15.83
CA ASN A 219 6.74 -16.88 -15.81
C ASN A 219 6.15 -16.63 -14.42
N ILE A 220 6.57 -17.36 -13.39
CA ILE A 220 6.11 -17.13 -12.02
C ILE A 220 7.07 -16.17 -11.32
N ILE A 221 6.53 -15.08 -10.81
CA ILE A 221 7.28 -14.02 -10.13
C ILE A 221 6.87 -14.06 -8.65
N PRO A 222 7.69 -14.68 -7.80
CA PRO A 222 7.34 -14.84 -6.40
C PRO A 222 7.53 -13.57 -5.59
N PHE A 223 6.76 -13.44 -4.52
CA PHE A 223 6.99 -12.45 -3.46
C PHE A 223 6.59 -13.00 -2.10
N ASP A 224 7.12 -12.38 -1.04
CA ASP A 224 6.97 -12.89 0.31
C ASP A 224 5.53 -12.89 0.82
N ARG A 225 5.13 -14.01 1.41
CA ARG A 225 3.79 -14.26 1.96
C ARG A 225 3.42 -13.33 3.12
N SER A 226 4.40 -12.80 3.86
CA SER A 226 4.18 -11.89 4.99
C SER A 226 3.94 -10.43 4.58
N THR A 227 4.03 -10.12 3.27
CA THR A 227 3.64 -8.83 2.74
C THR A 227 2.11 -8.69 2.76
N GLY A 228 1.62 -7.70 3.49
CA GLY A 228 0.18 -7.41 3.55
C GLY A 228 -0.35 -6.91 2.21
N GLY A 229 -1.59 -7.31 1.84
CA GLY A 229 -2.19 -6.97 0.55
C GLY A 229 -2.18 -5.47 0.25
N ARG A 230 -2.71 -4.63 1.15
CA ARG A 230 -2.75 -3.17 1.01
C ARG A 230 -1.38 -2.49 0.95
N PHE A 231 -0.33 -3.16 1.43
CA PHE A 231 1.07 -2.69 1.36
C PHE A 231 1.86 -3.31 0.21
N SER A 232 1.25 -4.14 -0.62
CA SER A 232 1.94 -4.91 -1.65
C SER A 232 2.49 -4.07 -2.80
N CYS A 233 2.10 -2.81 -2.92
CA CYS A 233 2.68 -1.90 -3.92
C CYS A 233 4.22 -1.77 -3.80
N TRP A 234 4.80 -2.06 -2.64
CA TRP A 234 6.24 -2.07 -2.42
C TRP A 234 6.94 -3.34 -2.93
N SER A 235 6.17 -4.40 -3.20
CA SER A 235 6.62 -5.74 -3.61
C SER A 235 6.63 -5.90 -5.14
N PRO A 236 7.01 -7.09 -5.67
CA PRO A 236 6.89 -7.43 -7.08
C PRO A 236 5.52 -7.22 -7.73
N ILE A 237 4.45 -7.04 -6.97
CA ILE A 237 3.11 -6.67 -7.47
C ILE A 237 3.14 -5.43 -8.38
N SER A 238 4.06 -4.50 -8.12
CA SER A 238 4.21 -3.27 -8.92
C SER A 238 5.12 -3.41 -10.14
N ILE A 239 5.27 -4.62 -10.66
CA ILE A 239 6.11 -4.93 -11.83
C ILE A 239 5.79 -4.06 -13.07
N LEU A 240 4.55 -3.61 -13.23
CA LEU A 240 4.16 -2.72 -14.34
C LEU A 240 5.06 -1.49 -14.45
N LEU A 241 5.45 -0.90 -13.32
CA LEU A 241 6.35 0.24 -13.30
C LEU A 241 7.73 -0.13 -13.86
N ALA A 242 8.24 -1.30 -13.50
CA ALA A 242 9.54 -1.77 -14.01
C ALA A 242 9.49 -2.15 -15.50
N ILE A 243 8.40 -2.76 -15.98
CA ILE A 243 8.23 -3.13 -17.40
C ILE A 243 8.18 -1.88 -18.28
N LEU A 244 7.41 -0.86 -17.89
CA LEU A 244 7.05 0.26 -18.75
C LEU A 244 7.97 1.48 -18.59
N GLU A 245 8.63 1.63 -17.45
CA GLU A 245 9.48 2.78 -17.15
C GLU A 245 10.92 2.38 -16.73
N GLY A 246 11.17 1.09 -16.57
CA GLY A 246 12.48 0.52 -16.29
C GLY A 246 12.87 0.49 -14.80
N GLU A 247 13.96 -0.23 -14.56
CA GLU A 247 14.51 -0.47 -13.21
C GLU A 247 14.79 0.82 -12.44
N LYS A 248 15.39 1.83 -13.08
CA LYS A 248 15.76 3.09 -12.42
C LYS A 248 14.54 3.77 -11.80
N LYS A 249 13.42 3.82 -12.50
CA LYS A 249 12.18 4.43 -12.01
C LYS A 249 11.59 3.64 -10.86
N TYR A 250 11.58 2.32 -10.97
CA TYR A 250 11.13 1.43 -9.91
C TYR A 250 11.96 1.61 -8.63
N ARG A 251 13.28 1.62 -8.73
CA ARG A 251 14.15 1.84 -7.56
C ARG A 251 13.98 3.22 -6.95
N SER A 252 13.76 4.26 -7.76
CA SER A 252 13.46 5.61 -7.25
C SER A 252 12.14 5.66 -6.45
N PHE A 253 11.15 4.87 -6.87
CA PHE A 253 9.91 4.72 -6.08
C PHE A 253 10.18 4.08 -4.72
N LEU A 254 10.93 2.98 -4.67
CA LEU A 254 11.31 2.33 -3.40
C LEU A 254 12.13 3.27 -2.51
N GLU A 255 13.06 4.04 -3.09
CA GLU A 255 13.86 5.02 -2.36
C GLU A 255 12.98 6.11 -1.71
N GLY A 256 11.92 6.55 -2.38
CA GLY A 256 10.95 7.48 -1.80
C GLY A 256 10.31 6.94 -0.53
N GLY A 257 9.87 5.68 -0.54
CA GLY A 257 9.33 5.01 0.64
C GLY A 257 10.36 4.83 1.76
N MET A 258 11.59 4.46 1.41
CA MET A 258 12.70 4.36 2.38
C MET A 258 12.95 5.71 3.09
N LYS A 259 12.96 6.81 2.34
CA LYS A 259 13.14 8.15 2.90
C LYS A 259 12.05 8.51 3.92
N ALA A 260 10.81 8.14 3.64
CA ALA A 260 9.69 8.37 4.56
C ALA A 260 9.82 7.53 5.85
N ASP A 261 10.25 6.26 5.72
CA ASP A 261 10.52 5.41 6.89
C ASP A 261 11.63 5.98 7.77
N HIS A 262 12.73 6.42 7.17
CA HIS A 262 13.85 7.03 7.88
C HIS A 262 13.45 8.34 8.53
N ASP A 263 12.63 9.16 7.87
CA ASP A 263 12.14 10.40 8.46
C ASP A 263 11.36 10.15 9.76
N LEU A 264 10.48 9.14 9.78
CA LEU A 264 9.76 8.78 11.01
C LEU A 264 10.70 8.27 12.10
N LEU A 265 11.70 7.46 11.76
CA LEU A 265 12.65 6.89 12.72
C LEU A 265 13.58 7.95 13.32
N GLU A 266 14.04 8.91 12.52
CA GLU A 266 14.99 9.93 12.91
C GLU A 266 14.32 11.14 13.58
N ASN A 267 13.24 11.64 12.97
CA ASN A 267 12.56 12.86 13.37
C ASN A 267 11.37 12.64 14.32
N LYS A 268 10.94 11.39 14.51
CA LYS A 268 9.92 10.98 15.50
C LYS A 268 8.69 11.91 15.49
N THR A 269 8.50 12.67 16.57
CA THR A 269 7.35 13.58 16.72
C THR A 269 7.34 14.75 15.75
N LEU A 270 8.45 15.06 15.12
CA LEU A 270 8.56 16.09 14.08
C LEU A 270 8.27 15.55 12.67
N SER A 271 8.10 14.22 12.50
CA SER A 271 7.83 13.64 11.19
C SER A 271 6.41 13.97 10.71
N PRO A 272 6.19 14.15 9.38
CA PRO A 272 4.83 14.30 8.85
C PRO A 272 3.92 13.13 9.21
N SER A 273 4.43 11.91 9.26
CA SER A 273 3.66 10.72 9.63
C SER A 273 3.09 10.82 11.05
N PHE A 274 3.89 11.27 12.01
CA PHE A 274 3.42 11.49 13.37
C PHE A 274 2.39 12.62 13.45
N MET A 275 2.64 13.72 12.75
CA MET A 275 1.76 14.90 12.76
C MET A 275 0.41 14.60 12.10
N LEU A 276 0.38 13.82 11.02
CA LEU A 276 -0.86 13.35 10.40
C LEU A 276 -1.64 12.43 11.35
N SER A 277 -0.94 11.51 12.06
CA SER A 277 -1.58 10.66 13.07
C SER A 277 -2.16 11.49 14.23
N CYS A 278 -1.45 12.51 14.68
CA CYS A 278 -1.94 13.45 15.69
C CYS A 278 -3.22 14.16 15.23
N GLN A 279 -3.24 14.63 13.98
CA GLN A 279 -4.42 15.24 13.36
C GLN A 279 -5.59 14.28 13.29
N ASP A 280 -5.36 13.04 12.86
CA ASP A 280 -6.43 12.04 12.73
C ASP A 280 -7.05 11.71 14.09
N ILE A 281 -6.23 11.48 15.11
CA ILE A 281 -6.71 11.24 16.47
C ILE A 281 -7.46 12.47 17.02
N TYR A 282 -6.95 13.67 16.80
CA TYR A 282 -7.65 14.89 17.19
C TYR A 282 -9.03 15.00 16.54
N ASN A 283 -9.09 14.83 15.22
CA ASN A 283 -10.33 14.92 14.46
C ASN A 283 -11.34 13.83 14.86
N ASN A 284 -10.90 12.58 14.90
CA ASN A 284 -11.80 11.45 15.17
C ASN A 284 -12.18 11.34 16.65
N ASN A 285 -11.20 11.42 17.54
CA ASN A 285 -11.44 11.09 18.96
C ASN A 285 -11.90 12.32 19.77
N ILE A 286 -11.42 13.51 19.45
CA ILE A 286 -11.77 14.74 20.20
C ILE A 286 -12.93 15.48 19.52
N LEU A 287 -12.79 15.81 18.22
CA LEU A 287 -13.83 16.53 17.50
C LEU A 287 -15.02 15.65 17.07
N LYS A 288 -14.85 14.30 17.14
CA LYS A 288 -15.88 13.33 16.72
C LYS A 288 -16.23 13.42 15.23
N ASN A 289 -15.29 13.82 14.40
CA ASN A 289 -15.46 13.78 12.96
C ASN A 289 -15.41 12.32 12.49
N GLN A 290 -16.46 11.86 11.83
CA GLN A 290 -16.60 10.45 11.45
C GLN A 290 -16.02 10.12 10.07
N THR A 291 -15.65 11.15 9.29
CA THR A 291 -15.21 10.99 7.91
C THR A 291 -13.98 11.83 7.63
N THR A 292 -13.11 11.33 6.78
CA THR A 292 -11.96 12.04 6.23
C THR A 292 -12.12 12.15 4.72
N LEU A 293 -11.91 13.35 4.17
CA LEU A 293 -11.95 13.59 2.73
C LEU A 293 -10.54 13.89 2.21
N ILE A 294 -10.12 13.12 1.19
CA ILE A 294 -8.86 13.35 0.48
C ILE A 294 -9.18 13.92 -0.90
N LEU A 295 -8.77 15.15 -1.16
CA LEU A 295 -8.96 15.83 -2.43
C LEU A 295 -7.66 15.83 -3.23
N ASN A 296 -7.65 15.08 -4.33
CA ASN A 296 -6.49 14.97 -5.21
C ASN A 296 -6.58 16.00 -6.32
N TYR A 297 -5.83 17.11 -6.21
CA TYR A 297 -5.78 18.14 -7.24
C TYR A 297 -4.81 17.84 -8.39
N ASP A 298 -3.84 16.95 -8.17
CA ASP A 298 -2.95 16.46 -9.22
C ASP A 298 -3.62 15.31 -9.98
N TRP A 299 -3.78 15.48 -11.30
CA TRP A 299 -4.36 14.45 -12.17
C TRP A 299 -3.64 13.10 -12.08
N LYS A 300 -2.34 13.10 -11.88
CA LYS A 300 -1.53 11.88 -11.71
C LYS A 300 -1.83 11.15 -10.40
N LEU A 301 -2.36 11.83 -9.41
CA LEU A 301 -2.70 11.26 -8.10
C LEU A 301 -4.21 10.99 -7.94
N ARG A 302 -5.00 11.01 -9.02
CA ARG A 302 -6.47 10.83 -8.96
C ARG A 302 -6.93 9.52 -8.30
N SER A 303 -6.11 8.46 -8.33
CA SER A 303 -6.38 7.19 -7.65
C SER A 303 -5.85 7.13 -6.22
N PHE A 304 -5.17 8.16 -5.73
CA PHE A 304 -4.57 8.15 -4.39
C PHE A 304 -5.62 8.00 -3.29
N SER A 305 -6.76 8.69 -3.39
CA SER A 305 -7.84 8.57 -2.40
C SER A 305 -8.39 7.14 -2.28
N LYS A 306 -8.52 6.42 -3.40
CA LYS A 306 -8.95 5.01 -3.40
C LYS A 306 -7.92 4.11 -2.72
N TYR A 307 -6.64 4.31 -3.00
CA TYR A 307 -5.55 3.57 -2.37
C TYR A 307 -5.49 3.86 -0.86
N ALA A 308 -5.53 5.14 -0.48
CA ALA A 308 -5.52 5.56 0.92
C ALA A 308 -6.74 5.03 1.68
N GLN A 309 -7.93 4.99 1.08
CA GLN A 309 -9.12 4.42 1.68
C GLN A 309 -8.90 2.96 2.07
N GLN A 310 -8.38 2.11 1.18
CA GLN A 310 -8.08 0.72 1.52
C GLN A 310 -7.03 0.65 2.63
N LEU A 311 -5.97 1.45 2.51
CA LEU A 311 -4.88 1.47 3.48
C LEU A 311 -5.39 1.77 4.90
N GLU A 312 -6.22 2.79 5.04
CA GLU A 312 -6.81 3.22 6.30
C GLU A 312 -7.86 2.23 6.83
N MET A 313 -8.84 1.86 6.01
CA MET A 313 -9.96 1.03 6.45
C MET A 313 -9.52 -0.39 6.83
N GLU A 314 -8.60 -1.00 6.09
CA GLU A 314 -8.08 -2.32 6.46
C GLU A 314 -7.10 -2.26 7.65
N SER A 315 -6.37 -1.15 7.83
CA SER A 315 -5.45 -1.01 8.95
C SER A 315 -6.17 -0.75 10.26
N ASN A 316 -7.16 0.12 10.25
CA ASN A 316 -7.86 0.60 11.45
C ASN A 316 -9.18 -0.14 11.71
N GLY A 317 -9.78 -0.77 10.69
CA GLY A 317 -11.02 -1.55 10.81
C GLY A 317 -10.75 -2.94 11.40
N LYS A 318 -10.44 -3.00 12.69
CA LYS A 318 -10.23 -4.25 13.44
C LYS A 318 -11.38 -4.48 14.42
N SER A 319 -11.77 -5.75 14.56
CA SER A 319 -12.83 -6.16 15.48
C SER A 319 -12.34 -6.38 16.91
N ILE A 320 -11.04 -6.53 17.09
CA ILE A 320 -10.40 -6.75 18.40
C ILE A 320 -9.17 -5.86 18.54
N ASP A 321 -8.88 -5.46 19.77
CA ASP A 321 -7.67 -4.72 20.12
C ASP A 321 -6.44 -5.64 20.29
N GLN A 322 -5.30 -5.05 20.73
CA GLN A 322 -4.08 -5.80 20.98
C GLN A 322 -4.18 -6.79 22.16
N ASN A 323 -5.20 -6.68 23.00
CA ASN A 323 -5.46 -7.54 24.15
C ASN A 323 -6.54 -8.59 23.85
N ASN A 324 -6.96 -8.73 22.57
CA ASN A 324 -8.07 -9.58 22.12
C ASN A 324 -9.42 -9.18 22.72
N GLN A 325 -9.61 -7.90 23.05
CA GLN A 325 -10.89 -7.36 23.50
C GLN A 325 -11.64 -6.74 22.31
N ALA A 326 -12.97 -7.01 22.23
CA ALA A 326 -13.87 -6.48 21.20
C ALA A 326 -14.34 -5.07 21.51
#